data_b9c9cce1bba03743b308db1b93bdc6af
#
_entry.id   b9c9cce1bba03743b308db1b93bdc6af
#
_cell.length_a   1.000
_cell.length_b   1.000
_cell.length_c   1.000
_cell.angle_alpha   90.00
_cell.angle_beta   90.00
_cell.angle_gamma   90.00
#
_symmetry.space_group_name_H-M   'P 1'
#
loop_
_entity.id
_entity.type
_entity.pdbx_description
1 polymer ?
#
loop_
_entity_poly.entity_id
_entity_poly.type
_entity_poly.pdbx_seq_one_letter_code
_entity_poly.pdbx_strand_id
1 'polypeptide(L)'
;EVDIVVRKGKHVLVEGPNGIGKSTFIDAIANNTADGVTIGEGVRVGYYSQNFSTLDYNQTAYNCLLGVMDLKDEQVLRSTAASFLLDGKALSNEIGALSEGQKGLLQFARLVLMQPGLLILDEPTNHINFRHLPVIAEALDKFEGAMLLVSHVPDFVEQVRVDEKIDMKAV
;
A
#
# COMPACT_ATOMS: atom_id res chain seq x y z
N GLU A 1 -6.03 -14.15 24.61
CA GLU A 1 -6.74 -13.32 23.62
C GLU A 1 -6.22 -11.90 23.78
N VAL A 2 -5.57 -11.37 22.74
CA VAL A 2 -5.01 -10.01 22.76
C VAL A 2 -5.89 -9.16 21.86
N ASP A 3 -6.58 -8.18 22.42
CA ASP A 3 -7.36 -7.21 21.66
C ASP A 3 -6.43 -6.10 21.15
N ILE A 4 -6.25 -6.03 19.84
CA ILE A 4 -5.46 -4.99 19.17
C ILE A 4 -6.43 -4.06 18.45
N VAL A 5 -6.39 -2.77 18.78
CA VAL A 5 -7.24 -1.74 18.16
C VAL A 5 -6.37 -0.76 17.40
N VAL A 6 -6.41 -0.84 16.07
CA VAL A 6 -5.72 0.13 15.20
C VAL A 6 -6.66 1.28 14.88
N ARG A 7 -6.33 2.47 15.33
CA ARG A 7 -7.14 3.68 15.15
C ARG A 7 -6.60 4.55 14.01
N LYS A 8 -7.46 5.42 13.48
CA LYS A 8 -7.05 6.44 12.50
C LYS A 8 -5.80 7.19 12.97
N GLY A 9 -4.85 7.36 12.08
CA GLY A 9 -3.57 8.01 12.34
C GLY A 9 -2.51 7.12 12.99
N LYS A 10 -2.80 5.85 13.29
CA LYS A 10 -1.84 4.90 13.84
C LYS A 10 -1.21 4.05 12.75
N HIS A 11 0.11 4.02 12.74
CA HIS A 11 0.92 3.21 11.84
C HIS A 11 1.53 2.06 12.63
N VAL A 12 1.16 0.83 12.25
CA VAL A 12 1.50 -0.39 12.94
C VAL A 12 2.41 -1.26 12.08
N LEU A 13 3.57 -1.62 12.61
CA LEU A 13 4.47 -2.59 12.00
C LEU A 13 4.13 -4.00 12.50
N VAL A 14 3.87 -4.91 11.57
CA VAL A 14 3.65 -6.32 11.87
C VAL A 14 4.97 -7.08 11.71
N GLU A 15 5.54 -7.51 12.82
CA GLU A 15 6.82 -8.23 12.89
C GLU A 15 6.60 -9.73 13.12
N GLY A 16 7.64 -10.51 12.87
CA GLY A 16 7.68 -11.95 13.10
C GLY A 16 8.55 -12.67 12.07
N PRO A 17 8.96 -13.93 12.34
CA PRO A 17 9.81 -14.68 11.43
C PRO A 17 9.15 -14.94 10.07
N ASN A 18 9.97 -15.21 9.07
CA ASN A 18 9.47 -15.62 7.76
C ASN A 18 8.67 -16.92 7.87
N GLY A 19 7.55 -17.00 7.15
CA GLY A 19 6.69 -18.16 7.14
C GLY A 19 5.70 -18.27 8.31
N ILE A 20 5.68 -17.32 9.26
CA ILE A 20 4.70 -17.33 10.37
C ILE A 20 3.27 -16.97 9.92
N GLY A 21 3.09 -16.50 8.67
CA GLY A 21 1.78 -16.17 8.14
C GLY A 21 1.43 -14.69 8.10
N LYS A 22 2.41 -13.78 8.20
CA LYS A 22 2.17 -12.33 8.14
C LYS A 22 1.39 -11.90 6.91
N SER A 23 1.87 -12.27 5.72
CA SER A 23 1.21 -11.94 4.44
C SER A 23 -0.18 -12.54 4.35
N THR A 24 -0.37 -13.79 4.80
CA THR A 24 -1.68 -14.44 4.83
C THR A 24 -2.65 -13.69 5.75
N PHE A 25 -2.17 -13.26 6.91
CA PHE A 25 -2.98 -12.54 7.89
C PHE A 25 -3.42 -11.17 7.35
N ILE A 26 -2.50 -10.36 6.83
CA ILE A 26 -2.84 -9.04 6.31
C ILE A 26 -3.65 -9.11 5.01
N ASP A 27 -3.45 -10.13 4.17
CA ASP A 27 -4.29 -10.41 3.01
C ASP A 27 -5.73 -10.74 3.43
N ALA A 28 -5.90 -11.58 4.46
CA ALA A 28 -7.21 -11.89 5.01
C ALA A 28 -7.90 -10.64 5.60
N ILE A 29 -7.16 -9.73 6.24
CA ILE A 29 -7.70 -8.43 6.69
C ILE A 29 -8.11 -7.59 5.48
N ALA A 30 -7.26 -7.47 4.47
CA ALA A 30 -7.54 -6.67 3.27
C ALA A 30 -8.80 -7.15 2.53
N ASN A 31 -9.05 -8.46 2.52
CA ASN A 31 -10.21 -9.09 1.91
C ASN A 31 -11.42 -9.26 2.86
N ASN A 32 -11.31 -8.75 4.10
CA ASN A 32 -12.35 -8.87 5.14
C ASN A 32 -12.75 -10.32 5.44
N THR A 33 -11.78 -11.22 5.44
CA THR A 33 -11.97 -12.67 5.71
C THR A 33 -11.24 -13.15 6.97
N ALA A 34 -10.56 -12.26 7.68
CA ALA A 34 -9.81 -12.60 8.88
C ALA A 34 -10.76 -12.83 10.07
N ASP A 35 -10.68 -14.02 10.65
CA ASP A 35 -11.45 -14.34 11.86
C ASP A 35 -11.03 -13.45 13.05
N GLY A 36 -12.02 -12.93 13.77
CA GLY A 36 -11.77 -12.07 14.93
C GLY A 36 -11.33 -10.64 14.61
N VAL A 37 -11.28 -10.27 13.34
CA VAL A 37 -10.96 -8.90 12.90
C VAL A 37 -12.22 -8.18 12.45
N THR A 38 -12.39 -6.95 12.91
CA THR A 38 -13.49 -6.08 12.49
C THR A 38 -12.93 -4.78 11.92
N ILE A 39 -13.28 -4.49 10.66
CA ILE A 39 -13.00 -3.19 10.04
C ILE A 39 -14.20 -2.27 10.31
N GLY A 40 -13.91 -1.04 10.72
CA GLY A 40 -14.97 -0.05 11.00
C GLY A 40 -15.87 0.19 9.77
N GLU A 41 -17.14 0.43 10.04
CA GLU A 41 -18.12 0.70 8.98
C GLU A 41 -17.71 1.90 8.12
N GLY A 42 -17.81 1.77 6.81
CA GLY A 42 -17.45 2.83 5.84
C GLY A 42 -15.96 3.04 5.64
N VAL A 43 -15.08 2.26 6.28
CA VAL A 43 -13.63 2.36 6.08
C VAL A 43 -13.25 1.76 4.73
N ARG A 44 -12.71 2.60 3.84
CA ARG A 44 -12.13 2.14 2.58
C ARG A 44 -10.74 1.53 2.85
N VAL A 45 -10.53 0.30 2.40
CA VAL A 45 -9.25 -0.40 2.54
C VAL A 45 -8.42 -0.23 1.27
N GLY A 46 -7.20 0.27 1.39
CA GLY A 46 -6.19 0.27 0.35
C GLY A 46 -5.17 -0.85 0.62
N TYR A 47 -4.93 -1.72 -0.37
CA TYR A 47 -4.02 -2.84 -0.22
C TYR A 47 -2.91 -2.82 -1.27
N TYR A 48 -1.67 -2.79 -0.80
CA TYR A 48 -0.47 -3.03 -1.60
C TYR A 48 -0.12 -4.51 -1.52
N SER A 49 -0.40 -5.23 -2.57
CA SER A 49 -0.09 -6.66 -2.66
C SER A 49 1.28 -6.88 -3.29
N GLN A 50 2.09 -7.72 -2.67
CA GLN A 50 3.43 -8.09 -3.16
C GLN A 50 3.40 -8.69 -4.58
N ASN A 51 2.36 -9.44 -4.92
CA ASN A 51 2.20 -10.11 -6.22
C ASN A 51 1.39 -9.30 -7.25
N PHE A 52 1.12 -8.01 -6.98
CA PHE A 52 0.33 -7.12 -7.82
C PHE A 52 -1.10 -7.62 -8.10
N SER A 53 -1.67 -8.48 -7.26
CA SER A 53 -3.00 -9.08 -7.43
C SER A 53 -4.15 -8.07 -7.50
N THR A 54 -3.92 -6.84 -7.01
CA THR A 54 -4.90 -5.75 -7.05
C THR A 54 -4.92 -4.99 -8.37
N LEU A 55 -4.02 -5.29 -9.31
CA LEU A 55 -3.90 -4.61 -10.60
C LEU A 55 -4.52 -5.45 -11.72
N ASP A 56 -5.37 -4.83 -12.53
CA ASP A 56 -5.85 -5.42 -13.78
C ASP A 56 -4.86 -5.12 -14.91
N TYR A 57 -4.15 -6.15 -15.38
CA TYR A 57 -3.09 -6.02 -16.38
C TYR A 57 -3.58 -5.60 -17.77
N ASN A 58 -4.89 -5.74 -18.05
CA ASN A 58 -5.47 -5.42 -19.36
C ASN A 58 -5.96 -3.96 -19.44
N GLN A 59 -5.95 -3.21 -18.35
CA GLN A 59 -6.26 -1.78 -18.39
C GLN A 59 -5.00 -0.93 -18.46
N THR A 60 -5.14 0.32 -18.92
CA THR A 60 -4.04 1.28 -18.88
C THR A 60 -3.77 1.76 -17.48
N ALA A 61 -2.51 2.12 -17.19
CA ALA A 61 -2.15 2.72 -15.90
C ALA A 61 -2.98 3.99 -15.62
N TYR A 62 -3.26 4.80 -16.64
CA TYR A 62 -4.13 5.96 -16.52
C TYR A 62 -5.53 5.61 -16.02
N ASN A 63 -6.18 4.63 -16.63
CA ASN A 63 -7.53 4.20 -16.24
C ASN A 63 -7.54 3.57 -14.84
N CYS A 64 -6.49 2.86 -14.47
CA CYS A 64 -6.31 2.32 -13.13
C CYS A 64 -6.31 3.44 -12.06
N LEU A 65 -5.57 4.51 -12.30
CA LEU A 65 -5.52 5.65 -11.39
C LEU A 65 -6.83 6.44 -11.38
N LEU A 66 -7.40 6.69 -12.55
CA LEU A 66 -8.67 7.42 -12.67
C LEU A 66 -9.82 6.69 -11.96
N GLY A 67 -9.81 5.35 -12.02
CA GLY A 67 -10.87 4.51 -11.46
C GLY A 67 -11.00 4.57 -9.93
N VAL A 68 -9.95 4.94 -9.20
CA VAL A 68 -9.96 5.01 -7.73
C VAL A 68 -10.21 6.42 -7.19
N MET A 69 -10.27 7.41 -8.06
CA MET A 69 -10.51 8.81 -7.66
C MET A 69 -12.01 9.10 -7.53
N ASP A 70 -12.40 9.69 -6.41
CA ASP A 70 -13.79 10.18 -6.21
C ASP A 70 -14.05 11.42 -7.09
N LEU A 71 -13.13 12.38 -7.09
CA LEU A 71 -13.10 13.51 -8.01
C LEU A 71 -12.07 13.24 -9.10
N LYS A 72 -12.53 13.10 -10.33
CA LYS A 72 -11.69 12.78 -11.48
C LYS A 72 -10.97 14.01 -12.00
N ASP A 73 -10.01 14.50 -11.22
CA ASP A 73 -9.14 15.63 -11.57
C ASP A 73 -7.89 15.12 -12.28
N GLU A 74 -7.78 15.43 -13.57
CA GLU A 74 -6.66 14.99 -14.40
C GLU A 74 -5.32 15.62 -13.96
N GLN A 75 -5.34 16.85 -13.48
CA GLN A 75 -4.13 17.51 -13.01
C GLN A 75 -3.58 16.82 -11.74
N VAL A 76 -4.46 16.48 -10.80
CA VAL A 76 -4.11 15.73 -9.58
C VAL A 76 -3.59 14.33 -9.94
N LEU A 77 -4.25 13.64 -10.86
CA LEU A 77 -3.81 12.33 -11.34
C LEU A 77 -2.40 12.40 -11.91
N ARG A 78 -2.15 13.31 -12.87
CA ARG A 78 -0.86 13.42 -13.55
C ARG A 78 0.26 13.88 -12.62
N SER A 79 -0.01 14.82 -11.71
CA SER A 79 0.99 15.28 -10.73
C SER A 79 1.34 14.17 -9.73
N THR A 80 0.37 13.41 -9.27
CA THR A 80 0.61 12.24 -8.40
C THR A 80 1.41 11.18 -9.13
N ALA A 81 1.02 10.83 -10.36
CA ALA A 81 1.77 9.86 -11.18
C ALA A 81 3.22 10.30 -11.40
N ALA A 82 3.45 11.58 -11.71
CA ALA A 82 4.79 12.13 -11.91
C ALA A 82 5.64 12.06 -10.63
N SER A 83 5.07 12.28 -9.46
CA SER A 83 5.79 12.14 -8.18
C SER A 83 6.25 10.69 -7.93
N PHE A 84 5.56 9.70 -8.51
CA PHE A 84 5.97 8.30 -8.53
C PHE A 84 6.67 7.88 -9.83
N LEU A 85 7.23 8.82 -10.58
CA LEU A 85 8.02 8.60 -11.80
C LEU A 85 7.27 7.88 -12.93
N LEU A 86 5.96 7.99 -12.96
CA LEU A 86 5.09 7.49 -14.04
C LEU A 86 4.81 8.64 -15.01
N ASP A 87 5.55 8.65 -16.11
CA ASP A 87 5.40 9.65 -17.17
C ASP A 87 4.17 9.36 -18.06
N GLY A 88 3.92 10.23 -19.03
CA GLY A 88 2.78 10.08 -19.94
C GLY A 88 2.83 8.80 -20.76
N LYS A 89 4.02 8.28 -21.07
CA LYS A 89 4.19 7.00 -21.78
C LYS A 89 3.80 5.82 -20.87
N ALA A 90 4.27 5.82 -19.63
CA ALA A 90 3.90 4.80 -18.65
C ALA A 90 2.39 4.80 -18.39
N LEU A 91 1.77 5.99 -18.27
CA LEU A 91 0.33 6.12 -18.06
C LEU A 91 -0.51 5.57 -19.21
N SER A 92 -0.05 5.73 -20.46
CA SER A 92 -0.79 5.24 -21.65
C SER A 92 -0.59 3.75 -21.92
N ASN A 93 0.39 3.11 -21.30
CA ASN A 93 0.61 1.67 -21.46
C ASN A 93 -0.40 0.85 -20.65
N GLU A 94 -0.71 -0.34 -21.16
CA GLU A 94 -1.36 -1.37 -20.35
C GLU A 94 -0.44 -1.75 -19.17
N ILE A 95 -1.03 -2.02 -18.01
CA ILE A 95 -0.28 -2.38 -16.80
C ILE A 95 0.59 -3.61 -17.01
N GLY A 96 0.11 -4.57 -17.83
CA GLY A 96 0.89 -5.76 -18.19
C GLY A 96 2.23 -5.47 -18.88
N ALA A 97 2.34 -4.33 -19.59
CA ALA A 97 3.56 -3.91 -20.28
C ALA A 97 4.55 -3.11 -19.40
N LEU A 98 4.15 -2.75 -18.18
CA LEU A 98 5.02 -2.05 -17.23
C LEU A 98 6.04 -3.01 -16.61
N SER A 99 7.21 -2.48 -16.25
CA SER A 99 8.17 -3.21 -15.43
C SER A 99 7.61 -3.47 -14.02
N GLU A 100 8.15 -4.44 -13.29
CA GLU A 100 7.73 -4.70 -11.89
C GLU A 100 7.91 -3.48 -10.99
N GLY A 101 9.02 -2.75 -11.15
CA GLY A 101 9.24 -1.49 -10.43
C GLY A 101 8.17 -0.44 -10.76
N GLN A 102 7.80 -0.28 -12.02
CA GLN A 102 6.73 0.63 -12.43
C GLN A 102 5.36 0.19 -11.88
N LYS A 103 5.07 -1.12 -11.85
CA LYS A 103 3.84 -1.65 -11.23
C LYS A 103 3.80 -1.34 -9.72
N GLY A 104 4.93 -1.47 -9.03
CA GLY A 104 5.04 -1.09 -7.62
C GLY A 104 4.75 0.39 -7.40
N LEU A 105 5.38 1.26 -8.18
CA LEU A 105 5.14 2.72 -8.11
C LEU A 105 3.70 3.07 -8.49
N LEU A 106 3.10 2.37 -9.46
CA LEU A 106 1.69 2.53 -9.82
C LEU A 106 0.75 2.16 -8.66
N GLN A 107 1.03 1.10 -7.91
CA GLN A 107 0.25 0.76 -6.73
C GLN A 107 0.28 1.89 -5.69
N PHE A 108 1.46 2.48 -5.42
CA PHE A 108 1.55 3.62 -4.51
C PHE A 108 0.79 4.84 -5.00
N ALA A 109 0.93 5.23 -6.27
CA ALA A 109 0.17 6.33 -6.86
C ALA A 109 -1.35 6.08 -6.73
N ARG A 110 -1.79 4.85 -7.01
CA ARG A 110 -3.19 4.43 -6.86
C ARG A 110 -3.68 4.57 -5.43
N LEU A 111 -2.89 4.15 -4.44
CA LEU A 111 -3.25 4.24 -3.02
C LEU A 111 -3.32 5.69 -2.54
N VAL A 112 -2.41 6.56 -2.98
CA VAL A 112 -2.46 8.00 -2.68
C VAL A 112 -3.74 8.62 -3.23
N LEU A 113 -4.11 8.32 -4.47
CA LEU A 113 -5.32 8.84 -5.11
C LEU A 113 -6.62 8.26 -4.53
N MET A 114 -6.59 7.03 -4.04
CA MET A 114 -7.72 6.36 -3.40
C MET A 114 -8.07 6.98 -2.04
N GLN A 115 -7.11 7.53 -1.33
CA GLN A 115 -7.26 8.07 0.03
C GLN A 115 -7.96 7.09 0.99
N PRO A 116 -7.41 5.89 1.23
CA PRO A 116 -8.05 4.88 2.09
C PRO A 116 -8.08 5.33 3.54
N GLY A 117 -9.04 4.81 4.30
CA GLY A 117 -9.06 4.94 5.76
C GLY A 117 -8.10 3.97 6.46
N LEU A 118 -7.91 2.80 5.85
CA LEU A 118 -6.95 1.78 6.26
C LEU A 118 -6.04 1.42 5.09
N LEU A 119 -4.74 1.59 5.26
CA LEU A 119 -3.72 1.21 4.30
C LEU A 119 -2.99 -0.05 4.77
N ILE A 120 -2.97 -1.07 3.94
CA ILE A 120 -2.28 -2.34 4.20
C ILE A 120 -1.16 -2.51 3.18
N LEU A 121 0.06 -2.67 3.66
CA LEU A 121 1.27 -2.80 2.85
C LEU A 121 2.00 -4.11 3.16
N ASP A 122 2.07 -5.00 2.17
CA ASP A 122 2.80 -6.26 2.26
C ASP A 122 4.10 -6.19 1.46
N GLU A 123 5.22 -6.07 2.18
CA GLU A 123 6.57 -5.98 1.61
C GLU A 123 6.66 -4.98 0.44
N PRO A 124 6.26 -3.73 0.64
CA PRO A 124 6.03 -2.79 -0.46
C PRO A 124 7.29 -2.39 -1.22
N THR A 125 8.48 -2.75 -0.72
CA THR A 125 9.76 -2.37 -1.31
C THR A 125 10.42 -3.45 -2.15
N ASN A 126 9.87 -4.68 -2.17
CA ASN A 126 10.52 -5.83 -2.80
C ASN A 126 10.82 -5.67 -4.31
N HIS A 127 10.01 -4.91 -5.04
CA HIS A 127 10.18 -4.69 -6.48
C HIS A 127 10.63 -3.27 -6.82
N ILE A 128 10.96 -2.46 -5.81
CA ILE A 128 11.25 -1.04 -5.97
C ILE A 128 12.75 -0.80 -5.81
N ASN A 129 13.31 -0.02 -6.74
CA ASN A 129 14.69 0.41 -6.62
C ASN A 129 14.86 1.27 -5.36
N PHE A 130 15.92 1.02 -4.58
CA PHE A 130 16.22 1.74 -3.35
C PHE A 130 16.23 3.27 -3.51
N ARG A 131 16.54 3.77 -4.71
CA ARG A 131 16.52 5.22 -5.01
C ARG A 131 15.13 5.84 -4.92
N HIS A 132 14.07 5.04 -5.00
CA HIS A 132 12.68 5.48 -4.92
C HIS A 132 12.09 5.36 -3.51
N LEU A 133 12.82 4.72 -2.58
CA LEU A 133 12.35 4.55 -1.20
C LEU A 133 12.04 5.88 -0.49
N PRO A 134 12.82 6.96 -0.65
CA PRO A 134 12.50 8.24 -0.02
C PRO A 134 11.16 8.83 -0.46
N VAL A 135 10.79 8.68 -1.74
CA VAL A 135 9.50 9.16 -2.26
C VAL A 135 8.35 8.40 -1.62
N ILE A 136 8.49 7.08 -1.49
CA ILE A 136 7.50 6.22 -0.85
C ILE A 136 7.38 6.54 0.63
N ALA A 137 8.52 6.62 1.33
CA ALA A 137 8.55 6.94 2.76
C ALA A 137 7.88 8.29 3.05
N GLU A 138 8.14 9.31 2.24
CA GLU A 138 7.50 10.63 2.36
C GLU A 138 5.98 10.55 2.18
N ALA A 139 5.51 9.78 1.19
CA ALA A 139 4.09 9.60 0.95
C ALA A 139 3.40 8.87 2.13
N LEU A 140 4.07 7.88 2.72
CA LEU A 140 3.55 7.14 3.87
C LEU A 140 3.60 7.97 5.15
N ASP A 141 4.62 8.81 5.34
CA ASP A 141 4.72 9.71 6.49
C ASP A 141 3.59 10.75 6.51
N LYS A 142 3.18 11.23 5.34
CA LYS A 142 2.05 12.16 5.16
C LYS A 142 0.68 11.49 5.26
N PHE A 143 0.63 10.16 5.29
CA PHE A 143 -0.63 9.43 5.35
C PHE A 143 -1.28 9.58 6.74
N GLU A 144 -2.53 10.06 6.77
CA GLU A 144 -3.27 10.37 7.99
C GLU A 144 -4.24 9.26 8.45
N GLY A 145 -4.39 8.21 7.66
CA GLY A 145 -5.23 7.04 7.98
C GLY A 145 -4.53 6.05 8.91
N ALA A 146 -5.18 4.94 9.16
CA ALA A 146 -4.58 3.77 9.82
C ALA A 146 -3.70 3.01 8.83
N MET A 147 -2.57 2.47 9.27
CA MET A 147 -1.67 1.69 8.42
C MET A 147 -1.22 0.40 9.12
N LEU A 148 -1.25 -0.70 8.36
CA LEU A 148 -0.58 -1.95 8.70
C LEU A 148 0.55 -2.17 7.70
N LEU A 149 1.78 -2.30 8.19
CA LEU A 149 2.97 -2.50 7.38
C LEU A 149 3.65 -3.82 7.75
N VAL A 150 3.93 -4.65 6.75
CA VAL A 150 4.90 -5.74 6.84
C VAL A 150 6.11 -5.35 6.01
N SER A 151 7.29 -5.31 6.61
CA SER A 151 8.55 -5.06 5.92
C SER A 151 9.73 -5.70 6.66
N HIS A 152 10.67 -6.23 5.89
CA HIS A 152 11.94 -6.77 6.36
C HIS A 152 13.13 -5.88 5.99
N VAL A 153 12.89 -4.67 5.48
CA VAL A 153 13.93 -3.72 5.08
C VAL A 153 14.11 -2.66 6.17
N PRO A 154 15.13 -2.77 7.05
CA PRO A 154 15.32 -1.86 8.18
C PRO A 154 15.42 -0.40 7.75
N ASP A 155 16.23 -0.12 6.71
CA ASP A 155 16.44 1.24 6.19
C ASP A 155 15.13 1.91 5.71
N PHE A 156 14.17 1.13 5.25
CA PHE A 156 12.86 1.63 4.88
C PHE A 156 11.98 1.88 6.11
N VAL A 157 11.95 0.93 7.04
CA VAL A 157 11.15 1.04 8.28
C VAL A 157 11.58 2.24 9.11
N GLU A 158 12.90 2.56 9.15
CA GLU A 158 13.42 3.73 9.85
C GLU A 158 12.99 5.07 9.23
N GLN A 159 12.65 5.08 7.94
CA GLN A 159 12.18 6.27 7.23
C GLN A 159 10.66 6.49 7.33
N VAL A 160 9.92 5.50 7.79
CA VAL A 160 8.46 5.54 7.90
C VAL A 160 8.06 5.68 9.36
N ARG A 161 7.08 6.54 9.63
CA ARG A 161 6.53 6.65 10.99
C ARG A 161 5.87 5.32 11.39
N VAL A 162 6.34 4.74 12.48
CA VAL A 162 5.77 3.56 13.14
C VAL A 162 5.41 3.93 14.57
N ASP A 163 4.14 3.88 14.90
CA ASP A 163 3.63 4.21 16.24
C ASP A 163 3.59 2.98 17.15
N GLU A 164 3.32 1.80 16.60
CA GLU A 164 3.13 0.56 17.35
C GLU A 164 3.71 -0.64 16.57
N LYS A 165 4.05 -1.71 17.30
CA LYS A 165 4.54 -2.96 16.72
C LYS A 165 3.73 -4.14 17.24
N ILE A 166 3.38 -5.05 16.35
CA ILE A 166 2.71 -6.32 16.65
C ILE A 166 3.67 -7.45 16.32
N ASP A 167 4.04 -8.25 17.31
CA ASP A 167 4.81 -9.48 17.07
C ASP A 167 3.85 -10.67 16.92
N MET A 168 3.82 -11.22 15.72
CA MET A 168 2.97 -12.39 15.37
C MET A 168 3.30 -13.67 16.16
N LYS A 169 4.43 -13.71 16.90
CA LYS A 169 4.71 -14.81 17.82
C LYS A 169 3.92 -14.72 19.14
N ALA A 170 3.43 -13.54 19.46
CA ALA A 170 2.74 -13.25 20.71
C ALA A 170 1.19 -13.23 20.57
N VAL A 171 0.68 -13.45 19.36
CA VAL A 171 -0.76 -13.41 19.03
C VAL A 171 -1.35 -14.80 18.85
#